data_e38996cabd809d0745d52ccd2673971f
#
_entry.id   e38996cabd809d0745d52ccd2673971f
#
_cell.length_a   1.000
_cell.length_b   1.000
_cell.length_c   1.000
_cell.angle_alpha   90.00
_cell.angle_beta   90.00
_cell.angle_gamma   90.00
#
_symmetry.space_group_name_H-M   'P 1'
#
loop_
_entity.id
_entity.type
_entity.pdbx_description
1 polymer ?
#
loop_
_entity_poly.entity_id
_entity_poly.type
_entity_poly.pdbx_seq_one_letter_code
_entity_poly.pdbx_strand_id
1 'polypeptide(L)'
;MGKRIISQRRGKGSLTYRYPGHRFSNPFSYPKTEEKLIGVVKEIIKEPSHSAPTALVKFDNVISSIPAKLNLRENDVVSYNDNNGNAALKILKLRDIPEGTEIYNIESTPGDGGKFCRAGGVTASILFKSKEYILVKLPSRKERRFNPDCKAALGVIAAGGKGEKPILKAGKKYHMMRAKNKLYPKTSGVAMNAVDHPFGSGRGRHVGKPKTPKKNAPPGRNVGSIKAKRTGWKR
;
A
#
# COMPACT_ATOMS: atom_id res chain seq x y z
N MET A 1 -12.44 -27.99 -23.97
CA MET A 1 -12.16 -27.53 -22.57
C MET A 1 -11.30 -26.27 -22.61
N GLY A 2 -11.56 -25.29 -21.73
CA GLY A 2 -10.79 -24.05 -21.69
C GLY A 2 -9.43 -24.18 -21.05
N LYS A 3 -8.53 -23.28 -21.37
CA LYS A 3 -7.22 -23.14 -20.68
C LYS A 3 -7.43 -22.57 -19.26
N ARG A 4 -6.45 -22.74 -18.39
CA ARG A 4 -6.43 -22.06 -17.09
C ARG A 4 -6.38 -20.53 -17.31
N ILE A 5 -7.30 -19.81 -16.69
CA ILE A 5 -7.34 -18.35 -16.76
C ILE A 5 -6.11 -17.72 -16.12
N ILE A 6 -5.84 -16.45 -16.44
CA ILE A 6 -4.65 -15.73 -15.91
C ILE A 6 -4.59 -15.73 -14.38
N SER A 7 -5.74 -15.58 -13.71
CA SER A 7 -5.80 -15.61 -12.23
C SER A 7 -5.32 -16.94 -11.66
N GLN A 8 -5.67 -18.06 -12.27
CA GLN A 8 -5.19 -19.39 -11.86
C GLN A 8 -3.69 -19.57 -12.15
N ARG A 9 -3.18 -19.06 -13.28
CA ARG A 9 -1.74 -19.08 -13.59
C ARG A 9 -0.93 -18.28 -12.59
N ARG A 10 -1.42 -17.12 -12.19
CA ARG A 10 -0.79 -16.29 -11.14
C ARG A 10 -0.76 -16.99 -9.79
N GLY A 11 -1.82 -17.69 -9.43
CA GLY A 11 -1.92 -18.45 -8.18
C GLY A 11 -0.91 -19.60 -8.06
N LYS A 12 -0.37 -20.10 -9.17
CA LYS A 12 0.71 -21.09 -9.16
C LYS A 12 2.05 -20.55 -8.62
N GLY A 13 2.23 -19.23 -8.54
CA GLY A 13 3.44 -18.62 -7.99
C GLY A 13 4.70 -18.82 -8.84
N SER A 14 4.57 -18.91 -10.17
CA SER A 14 5.73 -18.95 -11.07
C SER A 14 6.58 -17.67 -10.94
N LEU A 15 7.85 -17.71 -11.35
CA LEU A 15 8.80 -16.60 -11.24
C LEU A 15 8.27 -15.29 -11.82
N THR A 16 7.49 -15.35 -12.92
CA THR A 16 6.86 -14.18 -13.56
C THR A 16 5.91 -13.43 -12.62
N TYR A 17 5.31 -14.11 -11.66
CA TYR A 17 4.30 -13.56 -10.75
C TYR A 17 4.73 -13.53 -9.29
N ARG A 18 5.90 -14.10 -8.98
CA ARG A 18 6.46 -14.10 -7.63
C ARG A 18 6.97 -12.72 -7.27
N TYR A 19 6.89 -12.38 -5.99
CA TYR A 19 7.50 -11.18 -5.43
C TYR A 19 9.02 -11.19 -5.66
N PRO A 20 9.60 -10.14 -6.27
CA PRO A 20 11.03 -10.08 -6.54
C PRO A 20 11.81 -9.64 -5.31
N GLY A 21 11.97 -10.54 -4.33
CA GLY A 21 12.52 -10.24 -3.00
C GLY A 21 13.89 -9.57 -3.02
N HIS A 22 14.76 -9.99 -3.94
CA HIS A 22 16.10 -9.40 -4.10
C HIS A 22 16.13 -7.93 -4.55
N ARG A 23 15.01 -7.39 -5.07
CA ARG A 23 14.87 -5.99 -5.49
C ARG A 23 14.11 -5.14 -4.47
N PHE A 24 13.63 -5.75 -3.40
CA PHE A 24 12.76 -5.13 -2.41
C PHE A 24 13.35 -5.41 -1.03
N SER A 25 14.55 -4.86 -0.80
CA SER A 25 15.38 -5.17 0.35
C SER A 25 14.96 -4.45 1.63
N ASN A 26 14.25 -3.33 1.51
CA ASN A 26 13.95 -2.47 2.66
C ASN A 26 12.44 -2.41 2.95
N PRO A 27 11.86 -3.42 3.62
CA PRO A 27 10.48 -3.34 4.09
C PRO A 27 10.37 -2.24 5.17
N PHE A 28 9.31 -1.42 5.10
CA PHE A 28 9.07 -0.42 6.13
C PHE A 28 8.82 -1.08 7.48
N SER A 29 9.58 -0.66 8.48
CA SER A 29 9.46 -1.13 9.85
C SER A 29 9.93 -0.06 10.83
N TYR A 30 9.32 -0.02 12.02
CA TYR A 30 9.81 0.74 13.15
C TYR A 30 10.75 -0.10 14.01
N PRO A 31 11.62 0.53 14.84
CA PRO A 31 12.35 -0.18 15.87
C PRO A 31 11.39 -0.95 16.79
N LYS A 32 11.79 -2.15 17.20
CA LYS A 32 10.98 -3.02 18.09
C LYS A 32 11.26 -2.75 19.56
N THR A 33 11.39 -1.50 19.94
CA THR A 33 11.61 -1.09 21.33
C THR A 33 10.53 -0.12 21.78
N GLU A 34 10.33 -0.03 23.08
CA GLU A 34 9.48 0.97 23.72
C GLU A 34 10.31 2.18 24.24
N GLU A 35 11.61 2.11 24.15
CA GLU A 35 12.51 3.17 24.59
C GLU A 35 12.44 4.39 23.67
N LYS A 36 12.82 5.53 24.21
CA LYS A 36 13.02 6.75 23.44
C LYS A 36 14.34 6.66 22.69
N LEU A 37 14.29 6.81 21.38
CA LEU A 37 15.49 6.78 20.56
C LEU A 37 15.58 8.06 19.72
N ILE A 38 16.80 8.50 19.50
CA ILE A 38 17.13 9.54 18.54
C ILE A 38 17.89 8.89 17.40
N GLY A 39 17.45 9.10 16.19
CA GLY A 39 18.11 8.58 15.00
C GLY A 39 18.46 9.68 14.02
N VAL A 40 19.28 9.33 13.05
CA VAL A 40 19.69 10.21 11.95
C VAL A 40 19.36 9.55 10.63
N VAL A 41 18.82 10.32 9.69
CA VAL A 41 18.57 9.88 8.32
C VAL A 41 19.91 9.70 7.62
N LYS A 42 20.24 8.45 7.29
CA LYS A 42 21.49 8.11 6.62
C LYS A 42 21.40 8.38 5.11
N GLU A 43 20.31 7.96 4.50
CA GLU A 43 20.14 7.97 3.06
C GLU A 43 18.65 7.94 2.71
N ILE A 44 18.27 8.57 1.59
CA ILE A 44 16.92 8.49 1.04
C ILE A 44 16.96 7.77 -0.31
N ILE A 45 16.48 6.54 -0.33
CA ILE A 45 16.52 5.66 -1.49
C ILE A 45 15.16 5.51 -2.18
N LYS A 46 15.20 5.21 -3.47
CA LYS A 46 14.01 4.90 -4.26
C LYS A 46 13.98 3.42 -4.59
N GLU A 47 13.03 2.71 -4.00
CA GLU A 47 12.81 1.30 -4.31
C GLU A 47 11.63 1.06 -5.25
N PRO A 48 11.72 0.04 -6.13
CA PRO A 48 10.58 -0.36 -6.98
C PRO A 48 9.36 -0.84 -6.19
N SER A 49 9.56 -1.39 -4.98
CA SER A 49 8.49 -1.90 -4.10
C SER A 49 7.54 -0.81 -3.64
N HIS A 50 8.08 0.36 -3.31
CA HIS A 50 7.37 1.47 -2.71
C HIS A 50 7.05 2.58 -3.72
N SER A 51 5.92 3.26 -3.54
CA SER A 51 5.61 4.48 -4.28
C SER A 51 6.25 5.72 -3.63
N ALA A 52 6.42 5.67 -2.31
CA ALA A 52 7.15 6.66 -1.53
C ALA A 52 8.66 6.43 -1.59
N PRO A 53 9.49 7.46 -1.46
CA PRO A 53 10.90 7.32 -1.13
C PRO A 53 11.04 6.63 0.24
N THR A 54 12.11 5.88 0.42
CA THR A 54 12.43 5.17 1.67
C THR A 54 13.58 5.89 2.35
N ALA A 55 13.36 6.38 3.56
CA ALA A 55 14.41 6.91 4.41
C ALA A 55 15.01 5.75 5.23
N LEU A 56 16.32 5.58 5.16
CA LEU A 56 17.09 4.72 6.03
C LEU A 56 17.53 5.53 7.24
N VAL A 57 16.96 5.22 8.40
CA VAL A 57 17.24 5.92 9.66
C VAL A 57 18.07 5.01 10.55
N LYS A 58 19.22 5.50 10.98
CA LYS A 58 20.06 4.83 11.96
C LYS A 58 19.67 5.29 13.37
N PHE A 59 19.14 4.37 14.16
CA PHE A 59 18.92 4.51 15.60
C PHE A 59 19.99 3.68 16.30
N ASP A 60 20.95 4.32 16.95
CA ASP A 60 22.08 3.67 17.57
C ASP A 60 22.68 2.55 16.70
N ASN A 61 22.44 1.29 17.04
CA ASN A 61 22.93 0.12 16.32
C ASN A 61 21.92 -0.48 15.32
N VAL A 62 20.69 0.06 15.23
CA VAL A 62 19.63 -0.47 14.38
C VAL A 62 19.34 0.46 13.22
N ILE A 63 19.29 -0.07 11.99
CA ILE A 63 18.84 0.67 10.82
C ILE A 63 17.38 0.29 10.54
N SER A 64 16.51 1.28 10.55
CA SER A 64 15.09 1.15 10.21
C SER A 64 14.76 1.82 8.89
N SER A 65 13.90 1.19 8.09
CA SER A 65 13.40 1.74 6.84
C SER A 65 12.01 2.33 7.05
N ILE A 66 11.84 3.61 6.76
CA ILE A 66 10.61 4.35 7.01
C ILE A 66 10.22 5.11 5.74
N PRO A 67 8.92 5.29 5.41
CA PRO A 67 8.53 6.19 4.33
C PRO A 67 9.01 7.61 4.62
N ALA A 68 9.72 8.21 3.66
CA ALA A 68 10.24 9.57 3.84
C ALA A 68 9.10 10.60 3.93
N LYS A 69 9.16 11.46 4.95
CA LYS A 69 8.30 12.62 5.10
C LYS A 69 8.60 13.65 4.01
N LEU A 70 7.61 14.46 3.65
CA LEU A 70 7.81 15.62 2.79
C LEU A 70 8.86 16.56 3.41
N ASN A 71 9.80 17.03 2.60
CA ASN A 71 10.92 17.88 2.98
C ASN A 71 11.95 17.26 3.95
N LEU A 72 11.92 15.94 4.17
CA LEU A 72 12.96 15.24 4.92
C LEU A 72 14.26 15.22 4.10
N ARG A 73 15.38 15.43 4.77
CA ARG A 73 16.73 15.48 4.16
C ARG A 73 17.64 14.44 4.80
N GLU A 74 18.73 14.14 4.15
CA GLU A 74 19.82 13.36 4.75
C GLU A 74 20.44 14.14 5.91
N ASN A 75 20.86 13.44 6.93
CA ASN A 75 21.35 13.93 8.22
C ASN A 75 20.31 14.61 9.12
N ASP A 76 19.02 14.66 8.71
CA ASP A 76 17.96 15.14 9.59
C ASP A 76 17.79 14.22 10.81
N VAL A 77 17.44 14.82 11.95
CA VAL A 77 17.16 14.10 13.19
C VAL A 77 15.76 13.53 13.19
N VAL A 78 15.64 12.28 13.62
CA VAL A 78 14.37 11.55 13.77
C VAL A 78 14.19 11.16 15.23
N SER A 79 13.08 11.52 15.85
CA SER A 79 12.74 11.10 17.21
C SER A 79 11.75 9.94 17.18
N TYR A 80 11.98 8.97 18.06
CA TYR A 80 11.13 7.81 18.26
C TYR A 80 10.69 7.74 19.72
N ASN A 81 9.38 7.68 19.95
CA ASN A 81 8.75 7.73 21.27
C ASN A 81 9.10 8.99 22.11
N ASP A 82 9.61 10.05 21.50
CA ASP A 82 9.92 11.31 22.19
C ASP A 82 9.21 12.48 21.52
N ASN A 83 8.41 13.21 22.31
CA ASN A 83 7.66 14.37 21.85
C ASN A 83 8.44 15.69 22.03
N ASN A 84 9.42 15.72 22.92
CA ASN A 84 10.08 16.96 23.38
C ASN A 84 11.22 17.44 22.47
N GLY A 85 11.73 16.60 21.55
CA GLY A 85 12.83 16.95 20.65
C GLY A 85 12.39 17.82 19.46
N ASN A 86 13.28 18.69 18.99
CA ASN A 86 13.10 19.43 17.75
C ASN A 86 13.56 18.59 16.54
N ALA A 87 12.87 17.47 16.28
CA ALA A 87 13.20 16.53 15.23
C ALA A 87 12.39 16.79 13.95
N ALA A 88 13.03 16.62 12.78
CA ALA A 88 12.39 16.78 11.47
C ALA A 88 11.28 15.74 11.23
N LEU A 89 11.45 14.53 11.80
CA LEU A 89 10.47 13.47 11.79
C LEU A 89 10.27 12.94 13.21
N LYS A 90 9.01 12.87 13.65
CA LYS A 90 8.61 12.30 14.93
C LYS A 90 7.76 11.06 14.71
N ILE A 91 8.05 10.00 15.46
CA ILE A 91 7.28 8.75 15.49
C ILE A 91 6.79 8.56 16.91
N LEU A 92 5.48 8.63 17.11
CA LEU A 92 4.86 8.64 18.43
C LEU A 92 3.73 7.62 18.51
N LYS A 93 3.34 7.25 19.74
CA LYS A 93 2.09 6.52 19.98
C LYS A 93 0.89 7.44 19.64
N LEU A 94 -0.17 6.87 19.12
CA LEU A 94 -1.35 7.65 18.70
C LEU A 94 -1.96 8.45 19.86
N ARG A 95 -1.90 7.93 21.09
CA ARG A 95 -2.40 8.64 22.29
C ARG A 95 -1.65 9.95 22.55
N ASP A 96 -0.37 10.04 22.16
CA ASP A 96 0.48 11.20 22.42
C ASP A 96 0.41 12.27 21.33
N ILE A 97 -0.27 11.98 20.23
CA ILE A 97 -0.40 12.88 19.07
C ILE A 97 -1.69 13.70 19.23
N PRO A 98 -1.67 15.04 19.06
CA PRO A 98 -2.88 15.88 19.12
C PRO A 98 -3.93 15.51 18.05
N GLU A 99 -5.20 15.80 18.34
CA GLU A 99 -6.27 15.71 17.35
C GLU A 99 -6.04 16.68 16.19
N GLY A 100 -6.56 16.35 15.00
CA GLY A 100 -6.36 17.14 13.78
C GLY A 100 -5.00 16.98 13.13
N THR A 101 -4.02 16.34 13.79
CA THR A 101 -2.66 16.16 13.25
C THR A 101 -2.66 15.19 12.08
N GLU A 102 -1.87 15.50 11.06
CA GLU A 102 -1.59 14.63 9.92
C GLU A 102 -0.57 13.58 10.29
N ILE A 103 -0.89 12.32 10.02
CA ILE A 103 -0.07 11.16 10.35
C ILE A 103 0.03 10.18 9.19
N TYR A 104 1.06 9.38 9.17
CA TYR A 104 1.25 8.32 8.18
C TYR A 104 1.97 7.10 8.77
N ASN A 105 2.11 6.03 7.97
CA ASN A 105 2.73 4.76 8.35
C ASN A 105 2.20 4.21 9.69
N ILE A 106 0.89 4.18 9.84
CA ILE A 106 0.20 3.84 11.07
C ILE A 106 0.24 2.32 11.29
N GLU A 107 0.52 1.88 12.49
CA GLU A 107 0.44 0.49 12.91
C GLU A 107 -1.02 -0.01 12.94
N SER A 108 -1.24 -1.29 12.63
CA SER A 108 -2.54 -1.96 12.77
C SER A 108 -2.73 -2.52 14.16
N THR A 109 -1.67 -3.07 14.71
CA THR A 109 -1.51 -3.55 16.08
C THR A 109 -0.19 -3.02 16.62
N PRO A 110 -0.06 -2.74 17.92
CA PRO A 110 1.19 -2.24 18.48
C PRO A 110 2.38 -3.15 18.12
N GLY A 111 3.48 -2.55 17.64
CA GLY A 111 4.72 -3.24 17.31
C GLY A 111 4.77 -3.90 15.92
N ASP A 112 3.78 -3.69 15.03
CA ASP A 112 3.79 -4.28 13.68
C ASP A 112 4.57 -3.47 12.63
N GLY A 113 5.15 -2.36 13.00
CA GLY A 113 6.06 -1.55 12.18
C GLY A 113 5.39 -0.66 11.12
N GLY A 114 4.07 -0.53 11.19
CA GLY A 114 3.27 0.30 10.27
C GLY A 114 2.72 -0.45 9.06
N LYS A 115 1.42 -0.33 8.86
CA LYS A 115 0.67 -1.01 7.78
C LYS A 115 -0.20 -0.06 6.97
N PHE A 116 -0.70 1.01 7.57
CA PHE A 116 -1.62 1.95 6.92
C PHE A 116 -0.90 3.22 6.45
N CYS A 117 -1.44 3.86 5.40
CA CYS A 117 -0.95 5.14 4.87
C CYS A 117 0.55 5.10 4.54
N ARG A 118 0.95 4.25 3.60
CA ARG A 118 2.35 4.00 3.23
C ARG A 118 2.69 4.41 1.79
N ALA A 119 1.72 4.87 1.02
CA ALA A 119 1.93 5.29 -0.36
C ALA A 119 2.44 6.74 -0.44
N GLY A 120 3.15 7.09 -1.51
CA GLY A 120 3.63 8.46 -1.74
C GLY A 120 2.50 9.49 -1.76
N GLY A 121 2.70 10.60 -1.06
CA GLY A 121 1.74 11.71 -0.97
C GLY A 121 0.52 11.46 -0.10
N VAL A 122 0.50 10.38 0.66
CA VAL A 122 -0.65 9.98 1.47
C VAL A 122 -0.47 10.45 2.91
N THR A 123 -1.57 10.91 3.50
CA THR A 123 -1.70 11.22 4.91
C THR A 123 -3.05 10.76 5.45
N ALA A 124 -3.15 10.60 6.75
CA ALA A 124 -4.38 10.37 7.51
C ALA A 124 -4.45 11.42 8.61
N SER A 125 -5.63 11.68 9.17
CA SER A 125 -5.80 12.64 10.28
C SER A 125 -6.48 11.99 11.46
N ILE A 126 -6.04 12.34 12.66
CA ILE A 126 -6.71 11.94 13.90
C ILE A 126 -7.97 12.80 14.03
N LEU A 127 -9.14 12.17 14.16
CA LEU A 127 -10.42 12.87 14.33
C LEU A 127 -10.79 13.00 15.81
N PHE A 128 -10.64 11.91 16.57
CA PHE A 128 -11.11 11.86 17.96
C PHE A 128 -10.26 10.87 18.76
N LYS A 129 -10.02 11.16 20.02
CA LYS A 129 -9.25 10.34 20.96
C LYS A 129 -10.14 9.93 22.13
N SER A 130 -10.23 8.61 22.35
CA SER A 130 -10.80 8.00 23.54
C SER A 130 -9.74 7.24 24.31
N LYS A 131 -10.00 6.88 25.55
CA LYS A 131 -9.13 6.00 26.35
C LYS A 131 -8.96 4.60 25.71
N GLU A 132 -10.02 4.08 25.08
CA GLU A 132 -10.03 2.74 24.50
C GLU A 132 -9.57 2.68 23.04
N TYR A 133 -9.85 3.73 22.26
CA TYR A 133 -9.50 3.76 20.84
C TYR A 133 -9.28 5.17 20.33
N ILE A 134 -8.59 5.27 19.20
CA ILE A 134 -8.39 6.51 18.46
C ILE A 134 -9.04 6.38 17.09
N LEU A 135 -9.90 7.35 16.75
CA LEU A 135 -10.58 7.41 15.46
C LEU A 135 -9.73 8.17 14.46
N VAL A 136 -9.36 7.51 13.38
CA VAL A 136 -8.50 8.09 12.33
C VAL A 136 -9.23 8.07 10.99
N LYS A 137 -9.24 9.21 10.30
CA LYS A 137 -9.71 9.36 8.93
C LYS A 137 -8.61 8.95 7.97
N LEU A 138 -8.84 7.87 7.24
CA LEU A 138 -7.92 7.34 6.24
C LEU A 138 -8.03 8.10 4.90
N PRO A 139 -7.03 8.01 3.99
CA PRO A 139 -7.06 8.63 2.66
C PRO A 139 -8.26 8.18 1.82
N SER A 140 -8.80 7.00 2.08
CA SER A 140 -10.03 6.49 1.46
C SER A 140 -11.30 7.21 1.92
N ARG A 141 -11.19 8.26 2.75
CA ARG A 141 -12.29 8.97 3.43
C ARG A 141 -13.10 8.10 4.40
N LYS A 142 -12.61 6.90 4.71
CA LYS A 142 -13.21 6.00 5.72
C LYS A 142 -12.57 6.24 7.07
N GLU A 143 -13.36 6.16 8.09
CA GLU A 143 -12.92 6.21 9.48
C GLU A 143 -12.60 4.81 9.99
N ARG A 144 -11.57 4.71 10.79
CA ARG A 144 -11.17 3.46 11.43
C ARG A 144 -10.70 3.71 12.86
N ARG A 145 -11.05 2.78 13.74
CA ARG A 145 -10.57 2.75 15.12
C ARG A 145 -9.23 2.03 15.20
N PHE A 146 -8.31 2.59 15.95
CA PHE A 146 -6.98 2.04 16.22
C PHE A 146 -6.74 1.97 17.72
N ASN A 147 -5.87 1.07 18.15
CA ASN A 147 -5.42 1.00 19.54
C ASN A 147 -4.57 2.26 19.85
N PRO A 148 -4.74 2.91 21.03
CA PRO A 148 -3.97 4.09 21.43
C PRO A 148 -2.44 3.87 21.48
N ASP A 149 -1.99 2.65 21.72
CA ASP A 149 -0.57 2.29 21.75
C ASP A 149 0.06 2.05 20.37
N CYS A 150 -0.74 2.01 19.30
CA CYS A 150 -0.21 1.97 17.93
C CYS A 150 0.63 3.21 17.64
N LYS A 151 1.74 3.03 16.93
CA LYS A 151 2.64 4.10 16.54
C LYS A 151 2.31 4.64 15.15
N ALA A 152 2.60 5.91 14.95
CA ALA A 152 2.50 6.57 13.65
C ALA A 152 3.59 7.64 13.51
N ALA A 153 3.95 7.94 12.28
CA ALA A 153 4.85 9.05 11.96
C ALA A 153 4.04 10.32 11.66
N LEU A 154 4.54 11.48 12.09
CA LEU A 154 3.86 12.76 11.91
C LEU A 154 4.17 13.41 10.56
N GLY A 155 3.13 13.87 9.88
CA GLY A 155 3.20 14.65 8.64
C GLY A 155 2.65 13.92 7.41
N VAL A 156 3.15 14.28 6.24
CA VAL A 156 2.74 13.79 4.93
C VAL A 156 3.90 13.06 4.27
N ILE A 157 3.63 11.95 3.60
CA ILE A 157 4.65 11.21 2.84
C ILE A 157 5.05 11.97 1.58
N ALA A 158 6.34 12.00 1.27
CA ALA A 158 6.87 12.57 0.03
C ALA A 158 6.34 11.87 -1.25
N ALA A 159 6.58 12.46 -2.41
CA ALA A 159 6.21 11.95 -3.74
C ALA A 159 4.70 11.90 -4.02
N GLY A 160 3.92 12.88 -3.53
CA GLY A 160 2.48 13.02 -3.79
C GLY A 160 2.14 13.19 -5.27
N GLY A 161 2.81 14.08 -5.98
CA GLY A 161 2.55 14.40 -7.39
C GLY A 161 2.89 13.30 -8.40
N LYS A 162 3.44 12.15 -7.97
CA LYS A 162 3.78 11.04 -8.87
C LYS A 162 2.57 10.48 -9.62
N GLY A 163 1.39 10.45 -8.97
CA GLY A 163 0.15 9.95 -9.58
C GLY A 163 -0.45 10.89 -10.63
N GLU A 164 -0.13 12.18 -10.56
CA GLU A 164 -0.65 13.22 -11.46
C GLU A 164 0.06 13.24 -12.80
N LYS A 165 1.31 12.77 -12.86
CA LYS A 165 2.08 12.70 -14.11
C LYS A 165 1.58 11.54 -14.99
N PRO A 166 1.06 11.82 -16.21
CA PRO A 166 0.60 10.77 -17.12
C PRO A 166 1.78 9.94 -17.65
N ILE A 167 1.54 8.65 -17.85
CA ILE A 167 2.49 7.75 -18.50
C ILE A 167 2.19 7.75 -19.99
N LEU A 168 2.92 8.52 -20.76
CA LEU A 168 2.66 8.79 -22.18
C LEU A 168 2.92 7.59 -23.09
N LYS A 169 3.80 6.66 -22.70
CA LYS A 169 4.20 5.53 -23.55
C LYS A 169 3.90 4.19 -22.88
N ALA A 170 3.32 3.25 -23.63
CA ALA A 170 3.07 1.90 -23.17
C ALA A 170 4.35 1.17 -22.74
N GLY A 171 5.47 1.40 -23.42
CA GLY A 171 6.78 0.84 -23.07
C GLY A 171 7.26 1.27 -21.67
N LYS A 172 7.11 2.55 -21.29
CA LYS A 172 7.43 3.01 -19.93
C LYS A 172 6.62 2.25 -18.88
N LYS A 173 5.31 2.09 -19.12
CA LYS A 173 4.45 1.34 -18.19
C LYS A 173 4.80 -0.15 -18.16
N TYR A 174 5.17 -0.73 -19.30
CA TYR A 174 5.61 -2.12 -19.39
C TYR A 174 6.85 -2.37 -18.49
N HIS A 175 7.90 -1.57 -18.64
CA HIS A 175 9.11 -1.73 -17.83
C HIS A 175 8.86 -1.47 -16.35
N MET A 176 8.03 -0.48 -16.01
CA MET A 176 7.64 -0.20 -14.63
C MET A 176 6.87 -1.38 -13.99
N MET A 177 6.01 -2.07 -14.75
CA MET A 177 5.27 -3.23 -14.26
C MET A 177 6.16 -4.47 -14.19
N ARG A 178 7.06 -4.66 -15.17
CA ARG A 178 8.04 -5.75 -15.17
C ARG A 178 8.97 -5.69 -13.96
N ALA A 179 9.43 -4.49 -13.56
CA ALA A 179 10.25 -4.32 -12.36
C ALA A 179 9.56 -4.82 -11.08
N LYS A 180 8.21 -4.84 -11.06
CA LYS A 180 7.38 -5.29 -9.94
C LYS A 180 6.78 -6.69 -10.14
N ASN A 181 7.17 -7.42 -11.18
CA ASN A 181 6.55 -8.69 -11.62
C ASN A 181 5.00 -8.60 -11.71
N LYS A 182 4.49 -7.47 -12.17
CA LYS A 182 3.06 -7.27 -12.41
C LYS A 182 2.72 -7.43 -13.88
N LEU A 183 1.63 -8.14 -14.13
CA LEU A 183 1.13 -8.36 -15.48
C LEU A 183 0.76 -7.04 -16.16
N TYR A 184 1.33 -6.82 -17.35
CA TYR A 184 0.99 -5.71 -18.24
C TYR A 184 1.33 -6.10 -19.70
N PRO A 185 0.50 -5.79 -20.71
CA PRO A 185 -0.82 -5.17 -20.59
C PRO A 185 -1.85 -6.11 -19.94
N LYS A 186 -2.93 -5.53 -19.37
CA LYS A 186 -4.03 -6.28 -18.77
C LYS A 186 -5.20 -6.31 -19.76
N THR A 187 -5.29 -7.39 -20.50
CA THR A 187 -6.36 -7.59 -21.48
C THR A 187 -7.69 -7.91 -20.78
N SER A 188 -8.79 -7.33 -21.29
CA SER A 188 -10.14 -7.64 -20.80
C SER A 188 -10.53 -9.07 -21.21
N GLY A 189 -11.20 -9.78 -20.29
CA GLY A 189 -11.72 -11.14 -20.59
C GLY A 189 -12.69 -11.20 -21.76
N VAL A 190 -13.43 -10.12 -22.02
CA VAL A 190 -14.36 -10.01 -23.17
C VAL A 190 -13.60 -9.94 -24.50
N ALA A 191 -12.38 -9.43 -24.51
CA ALA A 191 -11.52 -9.33 -25.69
C ALA A 191 -10.65 -10.58 -25.92
N MET A 192 -10.86 -11.63 -25.14
CA MET A 192 -10.17 -12.92 -25.29
C MET A 192 -11.04 -13.93 -26.04
N ASN A 193 -10.40 -15.02 -26.49
CA ASN A 193 -11.13 -16.17 -27.01
C ASN A 193 -11.83 -16.95 -25.90
N ALA A 194 -12.88 -17.71 -26.25
CA ALA A 194 -13.62 -18.54 -25.29
C ALA A 194 -12.74 -19.55 -24.54
N VAL A 195 -11.67 -20.01 -25.19
CA VAL A 195 -10.68 -20.93 -24.59
C VAL A 195 -9.90 -20.28 -23.44
N ASP A 196 -9.66 -18.96 -23.54
CA ASP A 196 -8.79 -18.23 -22.59
C ASP A 196 -9.56 -17.59 -21.43
N HIS A 197 -10.86 -17.30 -21.64
CA HIS A 197 -11.68 -16.65 -20.60
C HIS A 197 -13.18 -16.99 -20.75
N PRO A 198 -13.92 -17.19 -19.63
CA PRO A 198 -15.36 -17.45 -19.66
C PRO A 198 -16.21 -16.36 -20.34
N PHE A 199 -15.73 -15.13 -20.42
CA PHE A 199 -16.38 -14.00 -21.10
C PHE A 199 -15.90 -13.82 -22.54
N GLY A 200 -14.98 -14.65 -22.99
CA GLY A 200 -14.49 -14.64 -24.35
C GLY A 200 -15.50 -15.28 -25.30
N SER A 201 -15.48 -14.90 -26.52
CA SER A 201 -16.07 -15.40 -27.74
C SER A 201 -16.82 -14.30 -28.52
N GLY A 202 -16.93 -14.49 -29.84
CA GLY A 202 -17.65 -13.63 -30.75
C GLY A 202 -16.95 -12.30 -31.08
N ARG A 203 -17.56 -11.55 -31.99
CA ARG A 203 -17.08 -10.22 -32.43
C ARG A 203 -17.51 -9.08 -31.50
N GLY A 204 -18.58 -9.27 -30.74
CA GLY A 204 -19.15 -8.26 -29.87
C GLY A 204 -18.48 -8.14 -28.52
N ARG A 205 -18.56 -6.98 -27.90
CA ARG A 205 -18.08 -6.74 -26.52
C ARG A 205 -19.13 -7.13 -25.48
N HIS A 206 -19.77 -8.30 -25.69
CA HIS A 206 -20.81 -8.80 -24.80
C HIS A 206 -20.23 -9.88 -23.86
N VAL A 207 -20.61 -9.82 -22.61
CA VAL A 207 -20.14 -10.81 -21.62
C VAL A 207 -20.78 -12.18 -21.89
N GLY A 208 -21.98 -12.23 -22.50
CA GLY A 208 -22.71 -13.45 -22.86
C GLY A 208 -23.13 -14.35 -21.68
N LYS A 209 -22.69 -14.03 -20.47
CA LYS A 209 -22.96 -14.78 -19.24
C LYS A 209 -23.13 -13.80 -18.07
N PRO A 210 -23.84 -14.17 -16.98
CA PRO A 210 -23.95 -13.32 -15.80
C PRO A 210 -22.59 -12.92 -15.27
N LYS A 211 -22.37 -11.62 -15.00
CA LYS A 211 -21.13 -11.10 -14.43
C LYS A 211 -20.91 -11.58 -13.00
N THR A 212 -21.97 -11.84 -12.26
CA THR A 212 -21.90 -12.34 -10.88
C THR A 212 -21.87 -13.86 -10.90
N PRO A 213 -20.76 -14.49 -10.48
CA PRO A 213 -20.68 -15.94 -10.42
C PRO A 213 -21.55 -16.48 -9.27
N LYS A 214 -22.03 -17.70 -9.41
CA LYS A 214 -22.73 -18.44 -8.33
C LYS A 214 -21.78 -18.67 -7.15
N LYS A 215 -22.31 -18.82 -5.94
CA LYS A 215 -21.53 -19.06 -4.72
C LYS A 215 -20.56 -20.24 -4.87
N ASN A 216 -21.02 -21.32 -5.49
CA ASN A 216 -20.25 -22.56 -5.68
C ASN A 216 -19.72 -22.69 -7.13
N ALA A 217 -19.37 -21.56 -7.78
CA ALA A 217 -18.78 -21.62 -9.11
C ALA A 217 -17.43 -22.35 -9.07
N PRO A 218 -17.17 -23.28 -10.02
CA PRO A 218 -15.92 -24.01 -10.06
C PRO A 218 -14.72 -23.08 -10.36
N PRO A 219 -13.50 -23.51 -10.00
CA PRO A 219 -12.28 -22.79 -10.37
C PRO A 219 -12.24 -22.50 -11.87
N GLY A 220 -11.89 -21.27 -12.27
CA GLY A 220 -11.89 -20.83 -13.65
C GLY A 220 -13.21 -20.17 -14.11
N ARG A 221 -14.34 -20.49 -13.51
CA ARG A 221 -15.62 -19.79 -13.75
C ARG A 221 -15.83 -18.60 -12.80
N ASN A 222 -15.09 -18.54 -11.71
CA ASN A 222 -15.20 -17.50 -10.70
C ASN A 222 -14.52 -16.20 -11.19
N VAL A 223 -15.19 -15.52 -12.12
CA VAL A 223 -14.76 -14.28 -12.80
C VAL A 223 -15.87 -13.24 -12.79
N GLY A 224 -15.52 -11.98 -12.97
CA GLY A 224 -16.46 -10.86 -12.96
C GLY A 224 -16.64 -10.26 -11.58
N SER A 225 -17.89 -9.99 -11.19
CA SER A 225 -18.23 -9.39 -9.89
C SER A 225 -18.28 -10.46 -8.80
N ILE A 226 -17.12 -10.88 -8.32
CA ILE A 226 -16.98 -11.93 -7.31
C ILE A 226 -17.45 -11.41 -5.96
N LYS A 227 -18.34 -12.18 -5.27
CA LYS A 227 -18.90 -11.80 -3.96
C LYS A 227 -19.51 -10.39 -3.94
N ALA A 228 -20.19 -10.02 -5.01
CA ALA A 228 -20.87 -8.73 -5.08
C ALA A 228 -21.92 -8.65 -3.96
N LYS A 229 -21.81 -7.63 -3.11
CA LYS A 229 -22.81 -7.37 -2.06
C LYS A 229 -24.14 -6.89 -2.63
N ARG A 230 -24.06 -6.27 -3.82
CA ARG A 230 -25.22 -5.72 -4.54
C ARG A 230 -24.90 -5.62 -6.03
N THR A 231 -25.91 -5.86 -6.86
CA THR A 231 -25.88 -5.68 -8.32
C THR A 231 -26.93 -4.60 -8.69
N GLY A 232 -26.60 -3.76 -9.66
CA GLY A 232 -27.46 -2.65 -10.08
C GLY A 232 -27.00 -1.27 -9.63
N TRP A 233 -27.80 -0.26 -9.93
CA TRP A 233 -27.50 1.15 -9.61
C TRP A 233 -27.61 1.42 -8.11
N LYS A 234 -26.69 2.20 -7.56
CA LYS A 234 -26.87 2.80 -6.24
C LYS A 234 -27.97 3.86 -6.37
N ARG A 235 -29.04 3.69 -5.66
CA ARG A 235 -29.94 4.77 -5.29
C ARG A 235 -29.43 5.42 -4.03
#